data_8810995792bf09a24439ef31ef86f028
#
_entry.id   8810995792bf09a24439ef31ef86f028
#
_cell.length_a   1.000
_cell.length_b   1.000
_cell.length_c   1.000
_cell.angle_alpha   90.00
_cell.angle_beta   90.00
_cell.angle_gamma   90.00
#
_symmetry.space_group_name_H-M   'P 1'
#
loop_
_entity.id
_entity.type
_entity.pdbx_description
1 polymer ?
#
loop_
_entity_poly.entity_id
_entity_poly.type
_entity_poly.pdbx_seq_one_letter_code
_entity_poly.pdbx_strand_id
1 'polypeptide(L)'
;MNFEGFGAKDFRVFALPDFPGRMAAIRAQIQPKLFALAEEIGPKLRPIVGSEVFPHVAKHMRRTVNPPDDTWVAFGPEKRGYKKTQHFKVAISRHCVRFLFELGPEYADKPKWAQAWKLEAGRLAVKLKKAPGLGWYKNEHDEEPAALLGSLSPQEIERLAGELTRRKDGQLVLGRRFDEADVLRLKPEAFVRAALATFGDLAPLNRLSLGCNDVLPPLYEERPAAIIFLPFVRGGWVG
;
A
#
# COMPACT_ATOMS: atom_id res chain seq x y z
N MET A 1 -7.63 9.46 19.09
CA MET A 1 -7.40 9.23 17.66
C MET A 1 -8.03 10.38 16.87
N ASN A 2 -7.24 11.05 16.02
CA ASN A 2 -7.71 12.20 15.24
C ASN A 2 -8.25 11.82 13.85
N PHE A 3 -8.04 10.57 13.40
CA PHE A 3 -8.56 10.08 12.15
C PHE A 3 -10.01 9.63 12.31
N GLU A 4 -10.92 10.28 11.60
CA GLU A 4 -12.38 10.06 11.68
C GLU A 4 -12.91 9.04 10.64
N GLY A 5 -12.04 8.48 9.82
CA GLY A 5 -12.42 7.61 8.71
C GLY A 5 -12.70 8.37 7.40
N PHE A 6 -12.76 7.61 6.30
CA PHE A 6 -13.21 8.13 5.03
C PHE A 6 -14.73 7.91 4.89
N GLY A 7 -15.44 8.95 4.44
CA GLY A 7 -16.86 8.91 4.15
C GLY A 7 -17.14 8.98 2.64
N ALA A 8 -18.37 8.70 2.21
CA ALA A 8 -18.75 8.72 0.79
C ALA A 8 -18.42 10.04 0.07
N LYS A 9 -18.42 11.17 0.79
CA LYS A 9 -18.02 12.48 0.22
C LYS A 9 -16.55 12.52 -0.22
N ASP A 10 -15.67 11.76 0.45
CA ASP A 10 -14.24 11.75 0.14
C ASP A 10 -13.97 11.03 -1.20
N PHE A 11 -14.68 9.95 -1.48
CA PHE A 11 -14.61 9.24 -2.76
C PHE A 11 -15.17 10.09 -3.92
N ARG A 12 -16.25 10.84 -3.67
CA ARG A 12 -16.85 11.73 -4.68
C ARG A 12 -15.93 12.88 -5.11
N VAL A 13 -14.93 13.25 -4.33
CA VAL A 13 -13.92 14.25 -4.73
C VAL A 13 -13.27 13.88 -6.06
N PHE A 14 -13.01 12.61 -6.31
CA PHE A 14 -12.36 12.13 -7.53
C PHE A 14 -13.30 12.13 -8.76
N ALA A 15 -14.59 12.39 -8.58
CA ALA A 15 -15.53 12.59 -9.67
C ALA A 15 -15.56 14.02 -10.20
N LEU A 16 -14.96 15.00 -9.50
CA LEU A 16 -14.86 16.38 -9.97
C LEU A 16 -14.01 16.43 -11.25
N PRO A 17 -14.54 17.02 -12.36
CA PRO A 17 -13.90 16.89 -13.67
C PRO A 17 -12.68 17.80 -13.86
N ASP A 18 -12.67 18.94 -13.19
CA ASP A 18 -11.64 19.97 -13.39
C ASP A 18 -10.51 19.87 -12.34
N PHE A 19 -9.30 20.28 -12.77
CA PHE A 19 -8.11 20.25 -11.91
C PHE A 19 -8.23 21.18 -10.70
N PRO A 20 -8.60 22.46 -10.81
CA PRO A 20 -8.68 23.37 -9.67
C PRO A 20 -9.68 22.90 -8.62
N GLY A 21 -10.87 22.51 -9.01
CA GLY A 21 -11.93 22.06 -8.10
C GLY A 21 -11.56 20.76 -7.38
N ARG A 22 -11.03 19.74 -8.11
CA ARG A 22 -10.59 18.49 -7.50
C ARG A 22 -9.44 18.74 -6.54
N MET A 23 -8.45 19.56 -6.90
CA MET A 23 -7.35 19.89 -6.02
C MET A 23 -7.76 20.66 -4.77
N ALA A 24 -8.70 21.61 -4.91
CA ALA A 24 -9.25 22.32 -3.75
C ALA A 24 -9.97 21.34 -2.80
N ALA A 25 -10.79 20.45 -3.34
CA ALA A 25 -11.50 19.45 -2.55
C ALA A 25 -10.54 18.44 -1.89
N ILE A 26 -9.50 17.94 -2.60
CA ILE A 26 -8.46 17.08 -2.01
C ILE A 26 -7.80 17.78 -0.81
N ARG A 27 -7.40 19.04 -0.97
CA ARG A 27 -6.73 19.80 0.09
C ARG A 27 -7.65 20.04 1.29
N ALA A 28 -8.92 20.35 1.06
CA ALA A 28 -9.86 20.70 2.11
C ALA A 28 -10.43 19.47 2.85
N GLN A 29 -10.68 18.36 2.15
CA GLN A 29 -11.41 17.22 2.70
C GLN A 29 -10.54 16.00 2.97
N ILE A 30 -9.59 15.67 2.07
CA ILE A 30 -8.83 14.41 2.15
C ILE A 30 -7.48 14.61 2.84
N GLN A 31 -6.72 15.65 2.50
CA GLN A 31 -5.39 15.85 3.11
C GLN A 31 -5.40 15.94 4.64
N PRO A 32 -6.35 16.61 5.32
CA PRO A 32 -6.41 16.60 6.79
C PRO A 32 -6.53 15.18 7.36
N LYS A 33 -7.32 14.32 6.71
CA LYS A 33 -7.47 12.91 7.11
C LYS A 33 -6.21 12.09 6.86
N LEU A 34 -5.48 12.37 5.77
CA LEU A 34 -4.18 11.74 5.49
C LEU A 34 -3.11 12.17 6.51
N PHE A 35 -3.12 13.41 6.98
CA PHE A 35 -2.26 13.86 8.07
C PHE A 35 -2.60 13.16 9.39
N ALA A 36 -3.89 13.05 9.73
CA ALA A 36 -4.34 12.29 10.90
C ALA A 36 -3.93 10.81 10.82
N LEU A 37 -4.04 10.17 9.64
CA LEU A 37 -3.53 8.82 9.41
C LEU A 37 -2.01 8.73 9.59
N ALA A 38 -1.26 9.74 9.16
CA ALA A 38 0.19 9.81 9.34
C ALA A 38 0.58 9.73 10.82
N GLU A 39 -0.13 10.48 11.66
CA GLU A 39 0.07 10.50 13.12
C GLU A 39 -0.30 9.17 13.78
N GLU A 40 -1.36 8.50 13.30
CA GLU A 40 -1.83 7.23 13.87
C GLU A 40 -1.00 6.02 13.43
N ILE A 41 -0.62 5.96 12.15
CA ILE A 41 0.08 4.81 11.56
C ILE A 41 1.57 4.88 11.80
N GLY A 42 2.21 6.06 11.65
CA GLY A 42 3.66 6.19 11.68
C GLY A 42 4.31 5.57 12.92
N PRO A 43 3.91 5.94 14.15
CA PRO A 43 4.49 5.36 15.38
C PRO A 43 4.28 3.85 15.51
N LYS A 44 3.13 3.33 15.04
CA LYS A 44 2.78 1.90 15.11
C LYS A 44 3.46 1.08 14.01
N LEU A 45 3.83 1.71 12.89
CA LEU A 45 4.52 1.06 11.78
C LEU A 45 6.01 0.86 12.07
N ARG A 46 6.67 1.76 12.81
CA ARG A 46 8.09 1.65 13.18
C ARG A 46 8.50 0.28 13.74
N PRO A 47 7.85 -0.26 14.78
CA PRO A 47 8.21 -1.58 15.30
C PRO A 47 7.94 -2.71 14.30
N ILE A 48 6.96 -2.57 13.41
CA ILE A 48 6.63 -3.56 12.38
C ILE A 48 7.75 -3.66 11.34
N VAL A 49 8.31 -2.52 10.90
CA VAL A 49 9.36 -2.49 9.87
C VAL A 49 10.77 -2.54 10.46
N GLY A 50 10.93 -2.26 11.74
CA GLY A 50 12.23 -2.27 12.43
C GLY A 50 13.13 -1.08 12.11
N SER A 51 12.57 0.03 11.62
CA SER A 51 13.33 1.24 11.26
C SER A 51 12.50 2.51 11.43
N GLU A 52 13.16 3.67 11.38
CA GLU A 52 12.46 4.95 11.35
C GLU A 52 11.55 5.06 10.13
N VAL A 53 10.40 5.70 10.32
CA VAL A 53 9.38 5.88 9.31
C VAL A 53 8.93 7.34 9.31
N PHE A 54 9.01 7.97 8.13
CA PHE A 54 8.60 9.35 7.92
C PHE A 54 7.39 9.40 6.99
N PRO A 55 6.28 10.06 7.41
CA PRO A 55 5.09 10.18 6.58
C PRO A 55 5.24 11.30 5.52
N HIS A 56 4.66 11.07 4.35
CA HIS A 56 4.66 11.99 3.21
C HIS A 56 3.27 12.06 2.58
N VAL A 57 2.52 13.11 2.86
CA VAL A 57 1.23 13.37 2.21
C VAL A 57 1.46 13.94 0.82
N ALA A 58 0.76 13.39 -0.18
CA ALA A 58 0.86 13.80 -1.58
C ALA A 58 0.44 15.26 -1.76
N LYS A 59 1.30 16.07 -2.41
CA LYS A 59 1.04 17.49 -2.68
C LYS A 59 0.62 17.78 -4.12
N HIS A 60 0.80 16.81 -5.03
CA HIS A 60 0.51 16.93 -6.47
C HIS A 60 1.10 18.17 -7.16
N MET A 61 2.25 18.66 -6.69
CA MET A 61 2.84 19.94 -7.15
C MET A 61 3.26 19.97 -8.61
N ARG A 62 3.50 18.80 -9.24
CA ARG A 62 3.88 18.71 -10.66
C ARG A 62 2.68 18.65 -11.61
N ARG A 63 1.46 18.49 -11.09
CA ARG A 63 0.23 18.45 -11.90
C ARG A 63 -0.34 19.85 -12.02
N THR A 64 -0.67 20.25 -13.25
CA THR A 64 -1.21 21.59 -13.56
C THR A 64 -2.47 21.54 -14.41
N VAL A 65 -2.69 20.46 -15.15
CA VAL A 65 -3.80 20.33 -16.11
C VAL A 65 -4.69 19.15 -15.73
N ASN A 66 -4.11 17.95 -15.65
CA ASN A 66 -4.88 16.72 -15.40
C ASN A 66 -5.10 16.53 -13.91
N PRO A 67 -6.36 16.46 -13.43
CA PRO A 67 -6.63 16.20 -12.03
C PRO A 67 -6.12 14.82 -11.62
N PRO A 68 -5.62 14.66 -10.36
CA PRO A 68 -5.16 13.37 -9.88
C PRO A 68 -6.33 12.41 -9.67
N ASP A 69 -6.15 11.14 -10.06
CA ASP A 69 -7.16 10.09 -9.89
C ASP A 69 -7.11 9.45 -8.50
N ASP A 70 -6.01 9.65 -7.77
CA ASP A 70 -5.82 9.24 -6.39
C ASP A 70 -4.98 10.26 -5.60
N THR A 71 -5.02 10.14 -4.28
CA THR A 71 -4.10 10.84 -3.37
C THR A 71 -3.75 9.92 -2.21
N TRP A 72 -2.64 10.19 -1.50
CA TRP A 72 -2.09 9.24 -0.53
C TRP A 72 -1.28 9.87 0.58
N VAL A 73 -1.04 9.08 1.63
CA VAL A 73 0.09 9.23 2.54
C VAL A 73 1.04 8.04 2.33
N ALA A 74 2.33 8.34 2.10
CA ALA A 74 3.39 7.34 2.03
C ALA A 74 4.23 7.36 3.31
N PHE A 75 4.79 6.20 3.67
CA PHE A 75 5.60 5.97 4.85
C PHE A 75 6.94 5.37 4.41
N GLY A 76 7.99 6.16 4.37
CA GLY A 76 9.32 5.75 3.92
C GLY A 76 10.40 5.99 4.97
N PRO A 77 11.62 5.46 4.77
CA PRO A 77 12.73 5.58 5.72
C PRO A 77 13.38 6.97 5.72
N GLU A 78 13.08 7.80 4.73
CA GLU A 78 13.74 9.09 4.53
C GLU A 78 12.82 10.26 4.83
N LYS A 79 13.34 11.34 5.42
CA LYS A 79 12.60 12.60 5.66
C LYS A 79 12.22 13.31 4.35
N ARG A 80 12.91 13.03 3.25
CA ARG A 80 12.66 13.62 1.92
C ARG A 80 12.95 12.61 0.83
N GLY A 81 12.22 12.70 -0.31
CA GLY A 81 12.51 11.88 -1.49
C GLY A 81 12.10 10.43 -1.37
N TYR A 82 11.04 10.11 -0.61
CA TYR A 82 10.54 8.75 -0.37
C TYR A 82 10.35 7.91 -1.64
N LYS A 83 10.12 8.52 -2.81
CA LYS A 83 9.98 7.80 -4.09
C LYS A 83 11.26 7.07 -4.53
N LYS A 84 12.42 7.49 -4.01
CA LYS A 84 13.72 6.83 -4.27
C LYS A 84 13.98 5.64 -3.34
N THR A 85 13.11 5.41 -2.38
CA THR A 85 13.20 4.33 -1.39
C THR A 85 11.96 3.46 -1.43
N GLN A 86 12.05 2.27 -0.84
CA GLN A 86 10.88 1.46 -0.55
C GLN A 86 9.96 2.18 0.43
N HIS A 87 8.66 2.03 0.28
CA HIS A 87 7.72 2.67 1.18
C HIS A 87 6.37 1.95 1.22
N PHE A 88 5.66 2.18 2.31
CA PHE A 88 4.26 1.80 2.44
C PHE A 88 3.37 2.98 2.07
N LYS A 89 2.15 2.72 1.63
CA LYS A 89 1.25 3.77 1.16
C LYS A 89 -0.21 3.44 1.51
N VAL A 90 -0.94 4.43 2.02
CA VAL A 90 -2.41 4.44 2.05
C VAL A 90 -2.88 5.39 0.96
N ALA A 91 -3.46 4.87 -0.09
CA ALA A 91 -3.98 5.64 -1.22
C ALA A 91 -5.50 5.58 -1.26
N ILE A 92 -6.15 6.70 -1.52
CA ILE A 92 -7.59 6.81 -1.77
C ILE A 92 -7.83 7.32 -3.18
N SER A 93 -8.78 6.71 -3.87
CA SER A 93 -9.24 7.04 -5.23
C SER A 93 -10.77 7.02 -5.29
N ARG A 94 -11.34 7.07 -6.48
CA ARG A 94 -12.80 7.18 -6.66
C ARG A 94 -13.58 6.00 -6.10
N HIS A 95 -13.04 4.77 -6.17
CA HIS A 95 -13.81 3.56 -5.87
C HIS A 95 -13.23 2.75 -4.71
N CYS A 96 -12.01 3.08 -4.25
CA CYS A 96 -11.34 2.26 -3.26
C CYS A 96 -10.30 3.00 -2.42
N VAL A 97 -9.91 2.35 -1.33
CA VAL A 97 -8.66 2.61 -0.61
C VAL A 97 -7.74 1.42 -0.79
N ARG A 98 -6.44 1.71 -0.98
CA ARG A 98 -5.40 0.67 -1.12
C ARG A 98 -4.34 0.85 -0.06
N PHE A 99 -3.93 -0.25 0.56
CA PHE A 99 -2.79 -0.32 1.46
C PHE A 99 -1.67 -1.04 0.72
N LEU A 100 -0.61 -0.33 0.34
CA LEU A 100 0.41 -0.77 -0.60
C LEU A 100 1.80 -0.79 0.03
N PHE A 101 2.63 -1.73 -0.40
CA PHE A 101 4.09 -1.66 -0.36
C PHE A 101 4.57 -1.41 -1.78
N GLU A 102 5.53 -0.51 -1.92
CA GLU A 102 5.93 -0.01 -3.21
C GLU A 102 7.45 0.13 -3.34
N LEU A 103 7.98 -0.43 -4.43
CA LEU A 103 9.25 -0.10 -5.05
C LEU A 103 8.91 0.59 -6.35
N GLY A 104 8.85 1.94 -6.33
CA GLY A 104 8.36 2.73 -7.45
C GLY A 104 9.37 2.85 -8.59
N PRO A 105 9.00 3.54 -9.70
CA PRO A 105 9.89 3.76 -10.83
C PRO A 105 11.20 4.45 -10.48
N GLU A 106 11.17 5.34 -9.48
CA GLU A 106 12.33 6.12 -9.01
C GLU A 106 13.18 5.36 -7.96
N TYR A 107 12.80 4.13 -7.55
CA TYR A 107 13.55 3.37 -6.53
C TYR A 107 15.00 3.17 -6.97
N ALA A 108 15.95 3.58 -6.09
CA ALA A 108 17.36 3.69 -6.47
C ALA A 108 18.07 2.34 -6.55
N ASP A 109 17.76 1.40 -5.64
CA ASP A 109 18.52 0.17 -5.45
C ASP A 109 17.83 -1.08 -6.01
N LYS A 110 17.16 -0.97 -7.18
CA LYS A 110 16.43 -2.09 -7.82
C LYS A 110 17.26 -3.37 -7.96
N PRO A 111 18.52 -3.33 -8.44
CA PRO A 111 19.31 -4.55 -8.58
C PRO A 111 19.65 -5.21 -7.24
N LYS A 112 20.01 -4.40 -6.23
CA LYS A 112 20.34 -4.90 -4.88
C LYS A 112 19.13 -5.58 -4.25
N TRP A 113 17.95 -4.93 -4.33
CA TRP A 113 16.72 -5.51 -3.81
C TRP A 113 16.35 -6.81 -4.54
N ALA A 114 16.45 -6.83 -5.87
CA ALA A 114 16.16 -8.02 -6.66
C ALA A 114 17.11 -9.19 -6.35
N GLN A 115 18.38 -8.89 -6.03
CA GLN A 115 19.33 -9.91 -5.58
C GLN A 115 18.95 -10.47 -4.20
N ALA A 116 18.63 -9.61 -3.24
CA ALA A 116 18.15 -10.03 -1.92
C ALA A 116 16.87 -10.86 -2.01
N TRP A 117 15.94 -10.45 -2.88
CA TRP A 117 14.72 -11.21 -3.16
C TRP A 117 15.02 -12.63 -3.63
N LYS A 118 15.96 -12.83 -4.56
CA LYS A 118 16.30 -14.17 -5.07
C LYS A 118 16.71 -15.16 -3.97
N LEU A 119 17.35 -14.66 -2.91
CA LEU A 119 17.78 -15.49 -1.77
C LEU A 119 16.63 -15.92 -0.87
N GLU A 120 15.58 -15.10 -0.77
CA GLU A 120 14.45 -15.28 0.16
C GLU A 120 13.14 -15.65 -0.56
N ALA A 121 13.14 -15.64 -1.91
CA ALA A 121 11.92 -15.70 -2.73
C ALA A 121 11.05 -16.91 -2.43
N GLY A 122 11.63 -18.11 -2.33
CA GLY A 122 10.86 -19.33 -2.07
C GLY A 122 10.05 -19.24 -0.76
N ARG A 123 10.70 -18.77 0.32
CA ARG A 123 10.05 -18.60 1.63
C ARG A 123 9.03 -17.48 1.63
N LEU A 124 9.38 -16.33 1.06
CA LEU A 124 8.51 -15.15 1.04
C LEU A 124 7.31 -15.34 0.11
N ALA A 125 7.48 -15.98 -1.05
CA ALA A 125 6.38 -16.27 -1.97
C ALA A 125 5.30 -17.14 -1.30
N VAL A 126 5.69 -18.19 -0.58
CA VAL A 126 4.76 -19.03 0.18
C VAL A 126 4.02 -18.23 1.25
N LYS A 127 4.73 -17.33 1.97
CA LYS A 127 4.11 -16.48 2.98
C LYS A 127 3.12 -15.49 2.37
N LEU A 128 3.50 -14.79 1.31
CA LEU A 128 2.67 -13.81 0.62
C LEU A 128 1.42 -14.47 0.00
N LYS A 129 1.56 -15.66 -0.59
CA LYS A 129 0.43 -16.44 -1.12
C LYS A 129 -0.62 -16.74 -0.06
N LYS A 130 -0.20 -17.03 1.17
CA LYS A 130 -1.11 -17.35 2.29
C LYS A 130 -1.78 -16.12 2.89
N ALA A 131 -1.28 -14.92 2.63
CA ALA A 131 -1.86 -13.70 3.15
C ALA A 131 -3.12 -13.34 2.35
N PRO A 132 -4.32 -13.33 2.99
CA PRO A 132 -5.59 -13.17 2.27
C PRO A 132 -5.70 -11.79 1.62
N GLY A 133 -6.23 -11.74 0.39
CA GLY A 133 -6.56 -10.51 -0.31
C GLY A 133 -5.35 -9.66 -0.76
N LEU A 134 -4.11 -10.17 -0.64
CA LEU A 134 -2.97 -9.48 -1.22
C LEU A 134 -3.01 -9.59 -2.75
N GLY A 135 -2.82 -8.46 -3.43
CA GLY A 135 -2.73 -8.34 -4.87
C GLY A 135 -1.41 -7.76 -5.34
N TRP A 136 -1.07 -8.06 -6.58
CA TRP A 136 -0.01 -7.41 -7.34
C TRP A 136 -0.62 -6.42 -8.32
N TYR A 137 -0.06 -5.21 -8.40
CA TYR A 137 -0.49 -4.13 -9.29
C TYR A 137 0.61 -3.83 -10.31
N LYS A 138 0.23 -3.62 -11.57
CA LYS A 138 1.19 -3.23 -12.61
C LYS A 138 1.67 -1.79 -12.42
N ASN A 139 0.80 -0.93 -11.86
CA ASN A 139 1.09 0.47 -11.61
C ASN A 139 0.57 0.90 -10.24
N GLU A 140 1.27 1.85 -9.59
CA GLU A 140 0.89 2.41 -8.29
C GLU A 140 -0.48 3.10 -8.26
N HIS A 141 -1.00 3.48 -9.42
CA HIS A 141 -2.29 4.16 -9.58
C HIS A 141 -3.43 3.21 -9.99
N ASP A 142 -3.13 1.95 -10.34
CA ASP A 142 -4.17 0.98 -10.69
C ASP A 142 -5.08 0.72 -9.49
N GLU A 143 -6.40 0.85 -9.69
CA GLU A 143 -7.37 0.54 -8.63
C GLU A 143 -7.53 -0.98 -8.43
N GLU A 144 -7.43 -1.75 -9.52
CA GLU A 144 -7.59 -3.20 -9.50
C GLU A 144 -6.23 -3.90 -9.55
N PRO A 145 -6.03 -4.96 -8.74
CA PRO A 145 -4.83 -5.78 -8.85
C PRO A 145 -4.83 -6.56 -10.17
N ALA A 146 -3.68 -6.66 -10.82
CA ALA A 146 -3.51 -7.50 -11.99
C ALA A 146 -3.66 -8.99 -11.66
N ALA A 147 -3.33 -9.39 -10.44
CA ALA A 147 -3.55 -10.73 -9.91
C ALA A 147 -3.61 -10.71 -8.38
N LEU A 148 -4.44 -11.57 -7.80
CA LEU A 148 -4.39 -11.87 -6.37
C LEU A 148 -3.26 -12.88 -6.11
N LEU A 149 -2.39 -12.63 -5.13
CA LEU A 149 -1.25 -13.52 -4.85
C LEU A 149 -1.70 -14.93 -4.45
N GLY A 150 -2.86 -15.06 -3.80
CA GLY A 150 -3.46 -16.36 -3.47
C GLY A 150 -3.78 -17.24 -4.69
N SER A 151 -4.05 -16.65 -5.86
CA SER A 151 -4.32 -17.38 -7.10
C SER A 151 -3.05 -17.77 -7.89
N LEU A 152 -1.89 -17.18 -7.54
CA LEU A 152 -0.62 -17.46 -8.20
C LEU A 152 0.09 -18.65 -7.55
N SER A 153 0.90 -19.37 -8.33
CA SER A 153 1.89 -20.31 -7.78
C SER A 153 3.03 -19.55 -7.09
N PRO A 154 3.76 -20.18 -6.16
CA PRO A 154 4.95 -19.55 -5.55
C PRO A 154 5.96 -19.08 -6.62
N GLN A 155 6.16 -19.86 -7.68
CA GLN A 155 7.09 -19.54 -8.77
C GLN A 155 6.64 -18.30 -9.57
N GLU A 156 5.33 -18.10 -9.75
CA GLU A 156 4.81 -16.87 -10.37
C GLU A 156 5.04 -15.66 -9.48
N ILE A 157 4.82 -15.80 -8.15
CA ILE A 157 5.11 -14.73 -7.19
C ILE A 157 6.60 -14.39 -7.19
N GLU A 158 7.49 -15.39 -7.23
CA GLU A 158 8.93 -15.19 -7.33
C GLU A 158 9.33 -14.36 -8.55
N ARG A 159 8.66 -14.58 -9.68
CA ARG A 159 8.92 -13.86 -10.95
C ARG A 159 8.46 -12.40 -10.93
N LEU A 160 7.53 -12.00 -10.05
CA LEU A 160 7.05 -10.62 -9.97
C LEU A 160 8.19 -9.61 -9.72
N ALA A 161 9.21 -10.00 -8.99
CA ALA A 161 10.39 -9.15 -8.77
C ALA A 161 11.18 -8.85 -10.07
N GLY A 162 11.04 -9.68 -11.10
CA GLY A 162 11.61 -9.43 -12.42
C GLY A 162 11.04 -8.17 -13.08
N GLU A 163 9.80 -7.81 -12.77
CA GLU A 163 9.18 -6.58 -13.29
C GLU A 163 9.92 -5.32 -12.83
N LEU A 164 10.51 -5.36 -11.63
CA LEU A 164 11.27 -4.25 -11.06
C LEU A 164 12.51 -3.89 -11.90
N THR A 165 13.20 -4.90 -12.45
CA THR A 165 14.47 -4.72 -13.16
C THR A 165 14.37 -4.86 -14.68
N ARG A 166 13.21 -5.30 -15.20
CA ARG A 166 12.99 -5.52 -16.63
C ARG A 166 13.06 -4.23 -17.45
N ARG A 167 12.65 -3.11 -16.87
CA ARG A 167 12.63 -1.78 -17.50
C ARG A 167 13.18 -0.75 -16.53
N LYS A 168 13.68 0.36 -17.09
CA LYS A 168 14.17 1.49 -16.28
C LYS A 168 13.11 2.05 -15.33
N ASP A 169 11.86 2.13 -15.79
CA ASP A 169 10.69 2.56 -15.04
C ASP A 169 9.96 1.39 -14.35
N GLY A 170 10.58 0.21 -14.28
CA GLY A 170 10.02 -0.97 -13.61
C GLY A 170 9.69 -0.69 -12.15
N GLN A 171 8.61 -1.28 -11.65
CA GLN A 171 8.12 -1.13 -10.29
C GLN A 171 7.59 -2.45 -9.76
N LEU A 172 7.53 -2.58 -8.44
CA LEU A 172 6.86 -3.67 -7.75
C LEU A 172 5.89 -3.07 -6.74
N VAL A 173 4.60 -3.31 -6.94
CA VAL A 173 3.52 -2.80 -6.10
C VAL A 173 2.67 -3.97 -5.61
N LEU A 174 2.64 -4.17 -4.31
CA LEU A 174 1.86 -5.22 -3.65
C LEU A 174 0.99 -4.61 -2.56
N GLY A 175 -0.22 -5.13 -2.36
CA GLY A 175 -1.08 -4.60 -1.31
C GLY A 175 -2.48 -5.16 -1.30
N ARG A 176 -3.34 -4.54 -0.49
CA ARG A 176 -4.78 -4.84 -0.39
C ARG A 176 -5.61 -3.67 -0.85
N ARG A 177 -6.69 -4.01 -1.53
CA ARG A 177 -7.74 -3.11 -1.94
C ARG A 177 -8.96 -3.29 -1.04
N PHE A 178 -9.57 -2.18 -0.68
CA PHE A 178 -10.86 -2.11 0.03
C PHE A 178 -11.79 -1.24 -0.79
N ASP A 179 -12.91 -1.79 -1.20
CA ASP A 179 -13.95 -1.04 -1.90
C ASP A 179 -14.52 0.08 -1.04
N GLU A 180 -15.06 1.13 -1.65
CA GLU A 180 -15.75 2.20 -0.95
C GLU A 180 -16.76 1.64 0.06
N ALA A 181 -17.58 0.67 -0.35
CA ALA A 181 -18.60 0.07 0.50
C ALA A 181 -18.02 -0.59 1.76
N ASP A 182 -16.85 -1.23 1.65
CA ASP A 182 -16.16 -1.85 2.78
C ASP A 182 -15.55 -0.79 3.70
N VAL A 183 -14.91 0.23 3.12
CA VAL A 183 -14.31 1.34 3.86
C VAL A 183 -15.37 2.08 4.70
N LEU A 184 -16.56 2.32 4.13
CA LEU A 184 -17.65 3.00 4.82
C LEU A 184 -18.21 2.23 6.02
N ARG A 185 -17.99 0.91 6.09
CA ARG A 185 -18.37 0.06 7.23
C ARG A 185 -17.33 0.00 8.32
N LEU A 186 -16.07 0.38 8.01
CA LEU A 186 -14.99 0.31 8.98
C LEU A 186 -15.04 1.47 9.96
N LYS A 187 -15.00 1.17 11.24
CA LYS A 187 -14.68 2.16 12.26
C LYS A 187 -13.23 2.64 12.08
N PRO A 188 -12.89 3.89 12.45
CA PRO A 188 -11.55 4.44 12.27
C PRO A 188 -10.41 3.54 12.82
N GLU A 189 -10.61 2.95 14.01
CA GLU A 189 -9.63 2.05 14.62
C GLU A 189 -9.46 0.76 13.81
N ALA A 190 -10.55 0.23 13.25
CA ALA A 190 -10.52 -0.97 12.41
C ALA A 190 -9.81 -0.69 11.09
N PHE A 191 -10.00 0.50 10.52
CA PHE A 191 -9.27 0.94 9.33
C PHE A 191 -7.75 0.99 9.58
N VAL A 192 -7.32 1.62 10.67
CA VAL A 192 -5.89 1.69 11.05
C VAL A 192 -5.33 0.29 11.30
N ARG A 193 -6.07 -0.60 11.98
CA ARG A 193 -5.65 -2.00 12.17
C ARG A 193 -5.50 -2.75 10.84
N ALA A 194 -6.44 -2.56 9.90
CA ALA A 194 -6.38 -3.19 8.59
C ALA A 194 -5.15 -2.72 7.77
N ALA A 195 -4.81 -1.43 7.84
CA ALA A 195 -3.60 -0.88 7.23
C ALA A 195 -2.35 -1.51 7.85
N LEU A 196 -2.23 -1.51 9.18
CA LEU A 196 -1.07 -2.07 9.89
C LEU A 196 -0.94 -3.59 9.68
N ALA A 197 -2.04 -4.35 9.63
CA ALA A 197 -2.03 -5.77 9.32
C ALA A 197 -1.51 -6.02 7.90
N THR A 198 -1.94 -5.22 6.92
CA THR A 198 -1.43 -5.30 5.54
C THR A 198 0.06 -4.99 5.48
N PHE A 199 0.50 -3.94 6.15
CA PHE A 199 1.91 -3.56 6.20
C PHE A 199 2.76 -4.60 6.93
N GLY A 200 2.22 -5.25 7.96
CA GLY A 200 2.87 -6.37 8.66
C GLY A 200 3.11 -7.58 7.75
N ASP A 201 2.13 -7.94 6.91
CA ASP A 201 2.29 -9.02 5.94
C ASP A 201 3.38 -8.69 4.90
N LEU A 202 3.54 -7.41 4.53
CA LEU A 202 4.48 -6.91 3.53
C LEU A 202 5.83 -6.43 4.12
N ALA A 203 5.95 -6.29 5.45
CA ALA A 203 7.17 -5.83 6.11
C ALA A 203 8.43 -6.66 5.78
N PRO A 204 8.36 -7.99 5.55
CA PRO A 204 9.53 -8.74 5.11
C PRO A 204 10.15 -8.23 3.81
N LEU A 205 9.34 -7.66 2.90
CA LEU A 205 9.84 -7.06 1.65
C LEU A 205 10.63 -5.77 1.89
N ASN A 206 10.19 -4.98 2.88
CA ASN A 206 10.90 -3.76 3.29
C ASN A 206 12.30 -4.09 3.82
N ARG A 207 12.44 -5.19 4.57
CA ARG A 207 13.71 -5.62 5.15
C ARG A 207 14.76 -6.04 4.12
N LEU A 208 14.34 -6.49 2.93
CA LEU A 208 15.27 -6.81 1.84
C LEU A 208 16.09 -5.59 1.39
N SER A 209 15.58 -4.39 1.62
CA SER A 209 16.31 -3.14 1.33
C SER A 209 17.38 -2.79 2.35
N LEU A 210 17.25 -3.30 3.58
CA LEU A 210 18.13 -2.93 4.71
C LEU A 210 19.43 -3.75 4.77
N GLY A 211 19.52 -4.86 4.00
CA GLY A 211 20.68 -5.78 3.98
C GLY A 211 20.60 -6.88 5.03
N CYS A 212 21.24 -8.03 4.73
CA CYS A 212 21.18 -9.27 5.53
C CYS A 212 21.87 -9.25 6.90
N ASN A 213 22.35 -8.12 7.41
CA ASN A 213 23.16 -8.07 8.62
C ASN A 213 22.40 -7.73 9.90
N ASP A 214 21.14 -7.36 9.83
CA ASP A 214 20.36 -7.11 11.03
C ASP A 214 19.55 -8.36 11.38
N VAL A 215 19.95 -8.99 12.48
CA VAL A 215 19.22 -10.09 13.12
C VAL A 215 17.76 -9.70 13.23
N LEU A 216 16.91 -10.44 12.55
CA LEU A 216 15.47 -10.26 12.60
C LEU A 216 15.00 -10.27 14.05
N PRO A 217 14.38 -9.20 14.58
CA PRO A 217 13.67 -9.34 15.84
C PRO A 217 12.60 -10.44 15.67
N PRO A 218 12.28 -11.19 16.72
CA PRO A 218 11.30 -12.25 16.66
C PRO A 218 10.01 -11.70 16.03
N LEU A 219 9.43 -12.45 15.12
CA LEU A 219 8.16 -12.14 14.48
C LEU A 219 7.17 -11.84 15.61
N TYR A 220 6.53 -10.69 15.55
CA TYR A 220 5.43 -10.33 16.44
C TYR A 220 4.35 -11.41 16.32
N GLU A 221 4.32 -12.35 17.28
CA GLU A 221 3.42 -13.52 17.24
C GLU A 221 1.98 -13.19 17.62
N GLU A 222 1.70 -12.01 18.14
CA GLU A 222 0.35 -11.60 18.42
C GLU A 222 -0.35 -11.11 17.15
N ARG A 223 -0.98 -12.04 16.45
CA ARG A 223 -2.03 -11.68 15.48
C ARG A 223 -3.17 -11.05 16.28
N PRO A 224 -3.51 -9.77 16.04
CA PRO A 224 -4.76 -9.25 16.54
C PRO A 224 -5.87 -10.14 15.99
N ALA A 225 -6.84 -10.48 16.85
CA ALA A 225 -7.96 -11.35 16.56
C ALA A 225 -8.50 -11.15 15.14
N ALA A 226 -8.66 -12.25 14.42
CA ALA A 226 -8.99 -12.32 13.01
C ALA A 226 -9.95 -11.21 12.57
N ILE A 227 -9.45 -10.29 11.76
CA ILE A 227 -10.32 -9.52 10.89
C ILE A 227 -10.85 -10.56 9.91
N ILE A 228 -12.14 -10.91 10.06
CA ILE A 228 -12.81 -11.81 9.14
C ILE A 228 -12.85 -11.08 7.80
N PHE A 229 -11.89 -11.40 6.92
CA PHE A 229 -12.00 -11.08 5.52
C PHE A 229 -13.08 -11.97 4.96
N LEU A 230 -14.32 -11.45 4.81
CA LEU A 230 -15.36 -12.16 4.08
C LEU A 230 -14.82 -12.39 2.66
N PRO A 231 -14.81 -13.64 2.17
CA PRO A 231 -14.40 -13.90 0.81
C PRO A 231 -15.36 -13.16 -0.13
N PHE A 232 -14.80 -12.48 -1.12
CA PHE A 232 -15.54 -11.88 -2.22
C PHE A 232 -16.25 -12.99 -3.01
N VAL A 233 -17.50 -13.25 -2.69
CA VAL A 233 -18.39 -14.08 -3.51
C VAL A 233 -19.01 -13.14 -4.54
N ARG A 234 -18.52 -13.17 -5.78
CA ARG A 234 -19.27 -12.63 -6.92
C ARG A 234 -20.58 -13.42 -6.98
N GLY A 235 -21.69 -12.80 -6.55
CA GLY A 235 -23.02 -13.33 -6.74
C GLY A 235 -23.34 -13.41 -8.23
N GLY A 236 -23.22 -14.58 -8.80
CA GLY A 236 -23.83 -14.89 -10.09
C GLY A 236 -25.34 -14.89 -9.91
N TRP A 237 -26.02 -13.98 -10.55
CA TRP A 237 -27.45 -14.09 -10.80
C TRP A 237 -27.66 -15.16 -11.85
N VAL A 238 -28.29 -16.26 -11.47
CA VAL A 238 -28.86 -17.24 -12.40
C VAL A 238 -30.36 -17.08 -12.33
N GLY A 239 -30.97 -16.80 -13.51
CA GLY A 239 -32.35 -17.07 -13.89
C GLY A 239 -33.44 -16.26 -13.21
#